data_e3414c5d72c09f79ef6c98e5c59f66d1
#
_entry.id   e3414c5d72c09f79ef6c98e5c59f66d1
#
_cell.length_a   1.000
_cell.length_b   1.000
_cell.length_c   1.000
_cell.angle_alpha   90.00
_cell.angle_beta   90.00
_cell.angle_gamma   90.00
#
_symmetry.space_group_name_H-M   'P 1'
#
loop_
_entity.id
_entity.type
_entity.pdbx_description
1 polymer ?
#
loop_
_entity_poly.entity_id
_entity_poly.type
_entity_poly.pdbx_seq_one_letter_code
_entity_poly.pdbx_strand_id
1 'polypeptide(L)'
;RAYDFFGNKIGSNENEEGKIFIESQGWCTMAGIGQEEGLCAKALDSAKERLECEHGMVLNNPAYTTYHVEMGEISSYPEGYKENAGIFCHNNPWVIIGETVAGRGNDAWNHYTKILPSYVEEKYQTLHKVEPYVNCQMVAGKDAAKPGEGKNSWLTGTAAWMWYTVSEFILGIKPDYEGLNIDPCLPSTAHEYEVTRKFRGGEYHIVVKNPEGREKGVKQITVDGKAIAGTIVPCLEGKHEV
;
A
#
# COMPACT_ATOMS: atom_id res chain seq x y z
N ARG A 1 9.40 -3.54 -16.21
CA ARG A 1 9.35 -2.93 -17.55
C ARG A 1 8.40 -3.68 -18.46
N ALA A 2 7.83 -2.95 -19.44
CA ALA A 2 7.05 -3.48 -20.52
C ALA A 2 7.78 -3.28 -21.87
N TYR A 3 7.15 -3.68 -22.95
CA TYR A 3 7.60 -3.45 -24.32
C TYR A 3 6.41 -2.99 -25.16
N ASP A 4 6.64 -2.04 -26.05
CA ASP A 4 5.66 -1.63 -27.04
C ASP A 4 5.55 -2.67 -28.19
N PHE A 5 4.67 -2.38 -29.18
CA PHE A 5 4.46 -3.23 -30.34
C PHE A 5 5.76 -3.45 -31.17
N PHE A 6 6.67 -2.49 -31.16
CA PHE A 6 7.93 -2.54 -31.92
C PHE A 6 9.09 -3.15 -31.12
N GLY A 7 8.85 -3.55 -29.86
CA GLY A 7 9.88 -4.12 -28.98
C GLY A 7 10.72 -3.08 -28.24
N ASN A 8 10.33 -1.80 -28.26
CA ASN A 8 10.98 -0.76 -27.46
C ASN A 8 10.62 -0.93 -25.99
N LYS A 9 11.56 -0.65 -25.10
CA LYS A 9 11.36 -0.76 -23.66
C LYS A 9 10.52 0.42 -23.12
N ILE A 10 9.58 0.09 -22.23
CA ILE A 10 8.80 1.05 -21.43
C ILE A 10 9.07 0.76 -19.97
N GLY A 11 9.30 1.78 -19.14
CA GLY A 11 9.63 1.62 -17.73
C GLY A 11 11.06 1.08 -17.54
N SER A 12 12.03 1.62 -18.27
CA SER A 12 13.43 1.24 -18.23
C SER A 12 14.33 2.47 -18.02
N ASN A 13 15.49 2.28 -17.40
CA ASN A 13 16.49 3.32 -17.27
C ASN A 13 17.00 3.86 -18.63
N GLU A 14 16.76 3.13 -19.70
CA GLU A 14 17.11 3.51 -21.07
C GLU A 14 16.12 4.54 -21.65
N ASN A 15 14.92 4.67 -21.07
CA ASN A 15 13.96 5.70 -21.46
C ASN A 15 14.40 7.06 -20.92
N GLU A 16 14.05 8.15 -21.58
CA GLU A 16 14.26 9.51 -21.08
C GLU A 16 13.21 9.87 -20.04
N GLU A 17 11.94 9.56 -20.31
CA GLU A 17 10.78 9.75 -19.45
C GLU A 17 10.14 8.40 -19.09
N GLY A 18 9.28 8.35 -18.08
CA GLY A 18 8.62 7.11 -17.69
C GLY A 18 9.57 5.94 -17.40
N LYS A 19 10.66 6.19 -16.68
CA LYS A 19 11.70 5.16 -16.40
C LYS A 19 11.24 4.06 -15.45
N ILE A 20 10.24 4.36 -14.63
CA ILE A 20 9.65 3.43 -13.63
C ILE A 20 8.17 3.70 -13.50
N PHE A 21 7.37 2.64 -13.31
CA PHE A 21 5.93 2.69 -13.07
C PHE A 21 5.60 1.92 -11.80
N ILE A 22 4.66 2.44 -11.00
CA ILE A 22 4.27 1.87 -9.71
C ILE A 22 3.59 0.52 -9.85
N GLU A 23 2.79 0.31 -10.90
CA GLU A 23 1.95 -0.88 -11.08
C GLU A 23 2.77 -2.17 -11.06
N SER A 24 3.82 -2.22 -11.86
CA SER A 24 4.68 -3.41 -11.94
C SER A 24 5.46 -3.65 -10.64
N GLN A 25 5.86 -2.60 -9.94
CA GLN A 25 6.53 -2.73 -8.64
C GLN A 25 5.54 -3.26 -7.60
N GLY A 26 4.36 -2.64 -7.50
CA GLY A 26 3.33 -3.02 -6.52
C GLY A 26 2.84 -4.45 -6.72
N TRP A 27 2.38 -4.81 -7.92
CA TRP A 27 1.82 -6.14 -8.18
C TRP A 27 2.83 -7.28 -8.02
N CYS A 28 4.06 -7.11 -8.52
CA CYS A 28 5.08 -8.14 -8.41
C CYS A 28 5.51 -8.37 -6.96
N THR A 29 5.68 -7.30 -6.18
CA THR A 29 6.08 -7.40 -4.77
C THR A 29 4.95 -7.93 -3.89
N MET A 30 3.71 -7.50 -4.13
CA MET A 30 2.52 -8.03 -3.45
C MET A 30 2.35 -9.54 -3.69
N ALA A 31 2.69 -10.02 -4.88
CA ALA A 31 2.66 -11.43 -5.25
C ALA A 31 3.93 -12.21 -4.82
N GLY A 32 4.92 -11.55 -4.20
CA GLY A 32 6.17 -12.17 -3.77
C GLY A 32 7.06 -12.67 -4.92
N ILE A 33 6.88 -12.15 -6.14
CA ILE A 33 7.64 -12.61 -7.30
C ILE A 33 9.11 -12.20 -7.19
N GLY A 34 10.01 -13.18 -7.15
CA GLY A 34 11.44 -12.96 -7.02
C GLY A 34 11.87 -12.52 -5.60
N GLN A 35 11.11 -12.88 -4.58
CA GLN A 35 11.43 -12.52 -3.20
C GLN A 35 12.71 -13.20 -2.72
N GLU A 36 12.90 -14.49 -3.02
CA GLU A 36 14.09 -15.25 -2.63
C GLU A 36 15.35 -14.75 -3.34
N GLU A 37 15.22 -14.23 -4.56
CA GLU A 37 16.31 -13.64 -5.32
C GLU A 37 16.58 -12.17 -4.97
N GLY A 38 15.85 -11.59 -4.01
CA GLY A 38 15.97 -10.21 -3.60
C GLY A 38 15.38 -9.19 -4.58
N LEU A 39 14.60 -9.64 -5.58
CA LEU A 39 14.00 -8.74 -6.58
C LEU A 39 12.89 -7.89 -5.99
N CYS A 40 12.10 -8.43 -5.03
CA CYS A 40 11.09 -7.66 -4.31
C CYS A 40 11.74 -6.49 -3.55
N ALA A 41 12.81 -6.74 -2.79
CA ALA A 41 13.53 -5.72 -2.06
C ALA A 41 14.03 -4.61 -3.00
N LYS A 42 14.67 -4.99 -4.10
CA LYS A 42 15.17 -4.04 -5.11
C LYS A 42 14.04 -3.23 -5.79
N ALA A 43 12.88 -3.84 -6.03
CA ALA A 43 11.73 -3.16 -6.60
C ALA A 43 11.15 -2.13 -5.63
N LEU A 44 11.00 -2.47 -4.35
CA LEU A 44 10.52 -1.57 -3.30
C LEU A 44 11.50 -0.42 -3.06
N ASP A 45 12.81 -0.69 -3.02
CA ASP A 45 13.84 0.36 -2.90
C ASP A 45 13.78 1.32 -4.09
N SER A 46 13.61 0.80 -5.30
CA SER A 46 13.48 1.63 -6.51
C SER A 46 12.19 2.44 -6.52
N ALA A 47 11.07 1.88 -6.04
CA ALA A 47 9.81 2.59 -5.90
C ALA A 47 9.94 3.73 -4.87
N LYS A 48 10.52 3.44 -3.71
CA LYS A 48 10.78 4.45 -2.67
C LYS A 48 11.69 5.56 -3.17
N GLU A 49 12.83 5.24 -3.78
CA GLU A 49 13.80 6.22 -4.27
C GLU A 49 13.22 7.14 -5.35
N ARG A 50 12.40 6.59 -6.26
CA ARG A 50 12.03 7.28 -7.49
C ARG A 50 10.60 7.76 -7.55
N LEU A 51 9.67 7.09 -6.88
CA LEU A 51 8.25 7.40 -6.94
C LEU A 51 7.73 8.08 -5.67
N GLU A 52 8.40 7.88 -4.52
CA GLU A 52 7.96 8.50 -3.27
C GLU A 52 8.10 10.01 -3.33
N CYS A 53 7.09 10.70 -2.83
CA CYS A 53 7.10 12.14 -2.59
C CYS A 53 6.36 12.47 -1.29
N GLU A 54 6.17 13.75 -0.99
CA GLU A 54 5.55 14.20 0.26
C GLU A 54 4.11 13.67 0.43
N HIS A 55 3.35 13.55 -0.67
CA HIS A 55 1.93 13.25 -0.65
C HIS A 55 1.57 11.81 -1.06
N GLY A 56 2.54 10.93 -1.21
CA GLY A 56 2.38 9.54 -1.65
C GLY A 56 3.40 9.12 -2.70
N MET A 57 3.10 8.08 -3.47
CA MET A 57 3.91 7.64 -4.60
C MET A 57 3.24 8.01 -5.92
N VAL A 58 4.00 8.65 -6.80
CA VAL A 58 3.54 8.98 -8.17
C VAL A 58 3.49 7.73 -9.04
N LEU A 59 2.65 7.74 -10.08
CA LEU A 59 2.47 6.59 -10.97
C LEU A 59 3.73 6.24 -11.74
N ASN A 60 4.42 7.23 -12.25
CA ASN A 60 5.65 7.07 -13.04
C ASN A 60 6.61 8.22 -12.79
N ASN A 61 7.87 8.03 -13.12
CA ASN A 61 8.90 9.06 -13.00
C ASN A 61 10.04 8.81 -14.00
N PRO A 62 10.57 9.86 -14.69
CA PRO A 62 10.04 11.21 -14.82
C PRO A 62 8.65 11.26 -15.50
N ALA A 63 7.91 12.35 -15.29
CA ALA A 63 6.67 12.61 -16.04
C ALA A 63 6.97 12.78 -17.54
N TYR A 64 5.94 12.57 -18.37
CA TYR A 64 6.01 12.88 -19.79
C TYR A 64 5.79 14.38 -20.01
N THR A 65 6.72 15.04 -20.69
CA THR A 65 6.66 16.48 -20.97
C THR A 65 6.10 16.79 -22.36
N THR A 66 6.05 15.78 -23.23
CA THR A 66 5.49 15.86 -24.59
C THR A 66 4.58 14.68 -24.86
N TYR A 67 3.69 14.86 -25.86
CA TYR A 67 2.81 13.78 -26.30
C TYR A 67 3.56 12.71 -27.09
N HIS A 68 3.45 11.47 -26.63
CA HIS A 68 4.01 10.28 -27.26
C HIS A 68 2.87 9.41 -27.81
N VAL A 69 2.79 9.28 -29.13
CA VAL A 69 1.71 8.50 -29.81
C VAL A 69 1.66 7.06 -29.32
N GLU A 70 2.84 6.45 -29.10
CA GLU A 70 2.99 5.07 -28.62
C GLU A 70 2.57 4.87 -27.16
N MET A 71 2.56 5.94 -26.36
CA MET A 71 2.09 5.92 -24.97
C MET A 71 0.62 6.33 -24.87
N GLY A 72 0.09 6.96 -25.89
CA GLY A 72 -1.30 7.39 -25.96
C GLY A 72 -1.67 8.38 -24.86
N GLU A 73 -2.84 8.18 -24.27
CA GLU A 73 -3.46 9.15 -23.36
C GLU A 73 -2.61 9.48 -22.12
N ILE A 74 -1.81 8.56 -21.62
CA ILE A 74 -0.92 8.77 -20.48
C ILE A 74 -0.07 10.03 -20.68
N SER A 75 0.55 10.18 -21.84
CA SER A 75 1.42 11.32 -22.17
C SER A 75 0.67 12.60 -22.57
N SER A 76 -0.67 12.57 -22.66
CA SER A 76 -1.48 13.74 -22.98
C SER A 76 -1.87 14.57 -21.77
N TYR A 77 -1.81 14.01 -20.56
CA TYR A 77 -2.10 14.75 -19.33
C TYR A 77 -0.93 15.66 -18.94
N PRO A 78 -1.23 16.80 -18.30
CA PRO A 78 -0.18 17.64 -17.73
C PRO A 78 0.67 16.86 -16.71
N GLU A 79 1.93 17.23 -16.56
CA GLU A 79 2.85 16.64 -15.59
C GLU A 79 2.29 16.67 -14.17
N GLY A 80 2.38 15.56 -13.46
CA GLY A 80 1.87 15.39 -12.10
C GLY A 80 0.36 15.20 -11.99
N TYR A 81 -0.36 15.03 -13.11
CA TYR A 81 -1.81 14.79 -13.11
C TYR A 81 -2.18 13.49 -13.81
N LYS A 82 -3.26 12.86 -13.31
CA LYS A 82 -3.79 11.61 -13.85
C LYS A 82 -2.69 10.55 -14.00
N GLU A 83 -2.66 9.85 -15.12
CA GLU A 83 -1.70 8.80 -15.40
C GLU A 83 -0.28 9.32 -15.70
N ASN A 84 -0.12 10.64 -15.85
CA ASN A 84 1.18 11.25 -16.08
C ASN A 84 1.82 11.75 -14.76
N ALA A 85 2.39 10.85 -13.99
CA ALA A 85 3.05 11.11 -12.71
C ALA A 85 2.13 11.74 -11.62
N GLY A 86 0.81 11.57 -11.72
CA GLY A 86 -0.11 11.81 -10.61
C GLY A 86 0.06 10.75 -9.52
N ILE A 87 -0.44 11.01 -8.33
CA ILE A 87 -0.54 10.03 -7.24
C ILE A 87 -1.93 9.42 -7.31
N PHE A 88 -2.07 8.25 -7.94
CA PHE A 88 -3.32 7.50 -7.87
C PHE A 88 -3.40 6.79 -6.53
N CYS A 89 -4.38 7.20 -5.71
CA CYS A 89 -4.44 6.74 -4.33
C CYS A 89 -4.72 5.24 -4.19
N HIS A 90 -5.37 4.60 -5.17
CA HIS A 90 -5.62 3.15 -5.11
C HIS A 90 -4.42 2.28 -5.54
N ASN A 91 -3.41 2.83 -6.24
CA ASN A 91 -2.22 2.08 -6.63
C ASN A 91 -1.18 2.03 -5.50
N ASN A 92 -1.16 3.04 -4.63
CA ASN A 92 -0.26 3.09 -3.48
C ASN A 92 -0.41 1.87 -2.54
N PRO A 93 -1.63 1.44 -2.17
CA PRO A 93 -1.85 0.21 -1.42
C PRO A 93 -1.16 -1.04 -1.95
N TRP A 94 -0.97 -1.19 -3.26
CA TRP A 94 -0.29 -2.35 -3.83
C TRP A 94 1.19 -2.42 -3.42
N VAL A 95 1.86 -1.26 -3.41
CA VAL A 95 3.24 -1.17 -2.91
C VAL A 95 3.27 -1.38 -1.40
N ILE A 96 2.33 -0.78 -0.65
CA ILE A 96 2.22 -0.93 0.81
C ILE A 96 2.04 -2.41 1.19
N ILE A 97 1.18 -3.14 0.48
CA ILE A 97 1.03 -4.59 0.67
C ILE A 97 2.35 -5.31 0.36
N GLY A 98 3.02 -4.94 -0.75
CA GLY A 98 4.34 -5.49 -1.07
C GLY A 98 5.37 -5.27 0.04
N GLU A 99 5.37 -4.11 0.69
CA GLU A 99 6.22 -3.81 1.84
C GLU A 99 5.89 -4.71 3.04
N THR A 100 4.60 -4.93 3.32
CA THR A 100 4.20 -5.85 4.41
C THR A 100 4.59 -7.30 4.12
N VAL A 101 4.50 -7.75 2.86
CA VAL A 101 4.99 -9.07 2.43
C VAL A 101 6.50 -9.18 2.61
N ALA A 102 7.24 -8.12 2.34
CA ALA A 102 8.69 -8.05 2.56
C ALA A 102 9.12 -7.77 4.01
N GLY A 103 8.16 -7.58 4.95
CA GLY A 103 8.44 -7.35 6.36
C GLY A 103 8.90 -5.92 6.69
N ARG A 104 8.59 -4.93 5.84
CA ARG A 104 8.97 -3.53 5.97
C ARG A 104 7.86 -2.70 6.61
N GLY A 105 7.58 -2.92 7.89
CA GLY A 105 6.44 -2.29 8.59
C GLY A 105 6.54 -0.78 8.71
N ASN A 106 7.73 -0.24 8.92
CA ASN A 106 7.95 1.20 8.99
C ASN A 106 7.67 1.89 7.64
N ASP A 107 8.13 1.32 6.53
CA ASP A 107 7.89 1.84 5.19
C ASP A 107 6.40 1.73 4.82
N ALA A 108 5.79 0.58 5.09
CA ALA A 108 4.37 0.36 4.85
C ALA A 108 3.49 1.38 5.59
N TRP A 109 3.78 1.64 6.87
CA TRP A 109 3.05 2.63 7.66
C TRP A 109 3.27 4.06 7.18
N ASN A 110 4.52 4.42 6.85
CA ASN A 110 4.84 5.73 6.30
C ASN A 110 4.06 6.01 5.01
N HIS A 111 4.06 5.08 4.07
CA HIS A 111 3.33 5.24 2.81
C HIS A 111 1.81 5.21 3.00
N TYR A 112 1.30 4.37 3.92
CA TYR A 112 -0.11 4.31 4.26
C TYR A 112 -0.63 5.65 4.78
N THR A 113 0.09 6.28 5.71
CA THR A 113 -0.33 7.54 6.33
C THR A 113 -0.25 8.74 5.40
N LYS A 114 0.61 8.70 4.36
CA LYS A 114 0.69 9.77 3.36
C LYS A 114 -0.59 9.95 2.54
N ILE A 115 -1.36 8.89 2.34
CA ILE A 115 -2.61 8.91 1.58
C ILE A 115 -3.85 8.67 2.43
N LEU A 116 -3.70 8.43 3.74
CA LEU A 116 -4.82 8.22 4.66
C LEU A 116 -5.51 9.56 4.96
N PRO A 117 -6.80 9.73 4.63
CA PRO A 117 -7.49 11.02 4.73
C PRO A 117 -7.37 11.71 6.09
N SER A 118 -7.43 10.96 7.21
CA SER A 118 -7.32 11.55 8.56
C SER A 118 -5.96 12.22 8.81
N TYR A 119 -4.87 11.66 8.27
CA TYR A 119 -3.52 12.25 8.39
C TYR A 119 -3.31 13.39 7.41
N VAL A 120 -3.86 13.26 6.19
CA VAL A 120 -3.81 14.31 5.17
C VAL A 120 -4.58 15.55 5.62
N GLU A 121 -5.76 15.37 6.20
CA GLU A 121 -6.60 16.45 6.74
C GLU A 121 -5.87 17.25 7.82
N GLU A 122 -5.23 16.58 8.77
CA GLU A 122 -4.53 17.25 9.85
C GLU A 122 -3.40 18.16 9.35
N LYS A 123 -2.65 17.70 8.35
CA LYS A 123 -1.43 18.37 7.87
C LYS A 123 -1.66 19.30 6.67
N TYR A 124 -2.59 18.93 5.78
CA TYR A 124 -2.72 19.55 4.45
C TYR A 124 -4.13 20.02 4.12
N GLN A 125 -4.98 20.23 5.10
CA GLN A 125 -6.41 20.56 4.93
C GLN A 125 -6.68 21.64 3.85
N THR A 126 -5.95 22.74 3.88
CA THR A 126 -6.14 23.85 2.93
C THR A 126 -5.60 23.57 1.53
N LEU A 127 -4.65 22.65 1.42
CA LEU A 127 -4.02 22.26 0.15
C LEU A 127 -4.82 21.13 -0.52
N HIS A 128 -5.23 20.12 0.25
CA HIS A 128 -5.86 18.90 -0.26
C HIS A 128 -7.23 19.17 -0.90
N LYS A 129 -8.06 20.02 -0.31
CA LYS A 129 -9.33 20.52 -0.85
C LYS A 129 -10.35 19.45 -1.25
N VAL A 130 -10.29 18.29 -0.64
CA VAL A 130 -11.30 17.23 -0.77
C VAL A 130 -12.15 17.28 0.49
N GLU A 131 -13.34 16.68 0.48
CA GLU A 131 -14.18 16.57 1.67
C GLU A 131 -13.44 15.84 2.79
N PRO A 132 -13.62 16.28 4.06
CA PRO A 132 -12.97 15.66 5.22
C PRO A 132 -13.19 14.14 5.26
N TYR A 133 -12.11 13.40 5.53
CA TYR A 133 -12.09 11.92 5.66
C TYR A 133 -12.48 11.14 4.40
N VAL A 134 -12.58 11.79 3.24
CA VAL A 134 -12.91 11.15 1.97
C VAL A 134 -11.64 10.77 1.22
N ASN A 135 -11.61 9.53 0.72
CA ASN A 135 -10.58 9.12 -0.22
C ASN A 135 -10.85 9.73 -1.60
N CYS A 136 -9.85 10.34 -2.22
CA CYS A 136 -9.90 10.79 -3.59
C CYS A 136 -9.26 9.77 -4.55
N GLN A 137 -9.57 9.89 -5.83
CA GLN A 137 -8.96 9.07 -6.86
C GLN A 137 -7.46 9.37 -6.98
N MET A 138 -7.12 10.67 -6.97
CA MET A 138 -5.80 11.14 -7.28
C MET A 138 -5.45 12.36 -6.43
N VAL A 139 -4.17 12.45 -6.07
CA VAL A 139 -3.53 13.66 -5.56
C VAL A 139 -2.53 14.15 -6.61
N ALA A 140 -2.46 15.46 -6.80
CA ALA A 140 -1.49 16.07 -7.72
C ALA A 140 -0.06 15.72 -7.29
N GLY A 141 0.71 15.15 -8.22
CA GLY A 141 2.07 14.69 -7.98
C GLY A 141 3.08 15.82 -7.82
N LYS A 142 4.34 15.46 -7.58
CA LYS A 142 5.43 16.42 -7.33
C LYS A 142 5.69 17.39 -8.49
N ASP A 143 5.40 16.96 -9.73
CA ASP A 143 5.64 17.74 -10.94
C ASP A 143 4.42 18.59 -11.34
N ALA A 144 3.31 18.50 -10.60
CA ALA A 144 2.11 19.27 -10.84
C ALA A 144 2.27 20.74 -10.45
N ALA A 145 1.47 21.62 -11.05
CA ALA A 145 1.44 23.05 -10.69
C ALA A 145 1.01 23.30 -9.24
N LYS A 146 0.25 22.39 -8.63
CA LYS A 146 -0.17 22.42 -7.22
C LYS A 146 -0.03 21.03 -6.60
N PRO A 147 1.20 20.61 -6.24
CA PRO A 147 1.43 19.32 -5.61
C PRO A 147 0.61 19.17 -4.32
N GLY A 148 -0.01 18.00 -4.11
CA GLY A 148 -0.82 17.73 -2.92
C GLY A 148 -2.31 18.07 -3.03
N GLU A 149 -2.76 18.75 -4.09
CA GLU A 149 -4.18 19.03 -4.31
C GLU A 149 -4.92 17.74 -4.73
N GLY A 150 -5.92 17.32 -3.94
CA GLY A 150 -6.76 16.16 -4.24
C GLY A 150 -7.74 16.40 -5.38
N LYS A 151 -8.06 15.35 -6.14
CA LYS A 151 -8.94 15.37 -7.29
C LYS A 151 -9.90 14.18 -7.29
N ASN A 152 -11.12 14.40 -7.79
CA ASN A 152 -12.12 13.35 -7.98
C ASN A 152 -12.41 12.57 -6.70
N SER A 153 -12.88 13.25 -5.67
CA SER A 153 -13.39 12.62 -4.45
C SER A 153 -14.52 11.64 -4.75
N TRP A 154 -14.64 10.57 -3.97
CA TRP A 154 -15.63 9.49 -4.08
C TRP A 154 -15.49 8.58 -5.31
N LEU A 155 -14.92 9.03 -6.38
CA LEU A 155 -14.82 8.31 -7.66
C LEU A 155 -13.55 7.41 -7.67
N THR A 156 -13.46 6.45 -6.74
CA THR A 156 -12.24 5.65 -6.58
C THR A 156 -12.48 4.35 -5.82
N GLY A 157 -11.63 3.35 -6.09
CA GLY A 157 -11.51 2.14 -5.28
C GLY A 157 -10.56 2.29 -4.06
N THR A 158 -10.04 3.48 -3.80
CA THR A 158 -9.02 3.70 -2.76
C THR A 158 -9.49 3.27 -1.38
N ALA A 159 -10.72 3.62 -0.97
CA ALA A 159 -11.24 3.27 0.35
C ALA A 159 -11.22 1.75 0.60
N ALA A 160 -11.66 0.97 -0.39
CA ALA A 160 -11.65 -0.50 -0.30
C ALA A 160 -10.22 -1.05 -0.21
N TRP A 161 -9.30 -0.55 -1.04
CA TRP A 161 -7.89 -0.95 -0.99
C TRP A 161 -7.21 -0.54 0.32
N MET A 162 -7.47 0.65 0.84
CA MET A 162 -6.93 1.11 2.13
C MET A 162 -7.43 0.26 3.29
N TRP A 163 -8.75 -0.06 3.30
CA TRP A 163 -9.32 -0.96 4.30
C TRP A 163 -8.70 -2.36 4.22
N TYR A 164 -8.60 -2.92 3.03
CA TYR A 164 -7.98 -4.22 2.81
C TYR A 164 -6.53 -4.25 3.29
N THR A 165 -5.76 -3.23 2.93
CA THR A 165 -4.36 -3.09 3.32
C THR A 165 -4.17 -3.01 4.83
N VAL A 166 -4.94 -2.16 5.52
CA VAL A 166 -4.78 -2.02 6.97
C VAL A 166 -5.26 -3.25 7.72
N SER A 167 -6.42 -3.80 7.35
CA SER A 167 -7.01 -4.93 8.11
C SER A 167 -6.26 -6.24 7.90
N GLU A 168 -5.89 -6.56 6.66
CA GLU A 168 -5.34 -7.88 6.34
C GLU A 168 -3.82 -7.92 6.24
N PHE A 169 -3.15 -6.77 6.06
CA PHE A 169 -1.71 -6.74 5.87
C PHE A 169 -0.95 -5.96 6.95
N ILE A 170 -1.38 -4.76 7.33
CA ILE A 170 -0.72 -4.02 8.40
C ILE A 170 -1.10 -4.62 9.76
N LEU A 171 -2.39 -4.70 10.10
CA LEU A 171 -2.86 -5.39 11.30
C LEU A 171 -2.75 -6.91 11.16
N GLY A 172 -2.66 -7.42 9.94
CA GLY A 172 -2.38 -8.82 9.66
C GLY A 172 -3.45 -9.80 10.11
N ILE A 173 -4.74 -9.40 10.11
CA ILE A 173 -5.86 -10.28 10.49
C ILE A 173 -6.58 -10.70 9.22
N LYS A 174 -6.07 -11.74 8.59
CA LYS A 174 -6.48 -12.15 7.25
C LYS A 174 -7.37 -13.40 7.27
N PRO A 175 -8.54 -13.36 6.62
CA PRO A 175 -9.34 -14.56 6.40
C PRO A 175 -8.57 -15.64 5.63
N ASP A 176 -8.63 -16.86 6.11
CA ASP A 176 -8.09 -18.04 5.47
C ASP A 176 -9.16 -19.14 5.38
N TYR A 177 -8.94 -20.19 4.59
CA TYR A 177 -9.86 -21.30 4.48
C TYR A 177 -10.01 -22.06 5.81
N GLU A 178 -8.94 -22.18 6.58
CA GLU A 178 -8.88 -22.91 7.84
C GLU A 178 -9.21 -22.03 9.06
N GLY A 179 -9.18 -20.69 8.93
CA GLY A 179 -9.42 -19.79 10.06
C GLY A 179 -9.05 -18.35 9.80
N LEU A 180 -8.56 -17.67 10.84
CA LEU A 180 -7.98 -16.35 10.76
C LEU A 180 -6.45 -16.45 10.85
N ASN A 181 -5.75 -16.08 9.79
CA ASN A 181 -4.31 -15.96 9.84
C ASN A 181 -3.93 -14.64 10.52
N ILE A 182 -3.14 -14.71 11.60
CA ILE A 182 -2.64 -13.56 12.36
C ILE A 182 -1.16 -13.38 12.06
N ASP A 183 -0.84 -12.42 11.22
CA ASP A 183 0.53 -12.14 10.77
C ASP A 183 0.76 -10.62 10.54
N PRO A 184 0.80 -9.83 11.62
CA PRO A 184 0.93 -8.37 11.55
C PRO A 184 2.27 -7.92 10.93
N CYS A 185 2.23 -6.77 10.25
CA CYS A 185 3.42 -6.05 9.84
C CYS A 185 3.29 -4.58 10.27
N LEU A 186 3.90 -4.25 11.39
CA LEU A 186 3.68 -3.01 12.14
C LEU A 186 4.88 -2.06 12.04
N PRO A 187 4.66 -0.74 12.16
CA PRO A 187 5.78 0.15 12.43
C PRO A 187 6.38 -0.17 13.79
N SER A 188 7.68 0.02 13.92
CA SER A 188 8.43 -0.26 15.16
C SER A 188 7.94 0.53 16.38
N THR A 189 7.17 1.59 16.17
CA THR A 189 6.53 2.42 17.19
C THR A 189 5.20 1.87 17.70
N ALA A 190 4.63 0.86 17.03
CA ALA A 190 3.39 0.23 17.47
C ALA A 190 3.70 -0.94 18.41
N HIS A 191 3.43 -0.74 19.70
CA HIS A 191 3.75 -1.72 20.74
C HIS A 191 2.60 -2.63 21.12
N GLU A 192 1.36 -2.20 20.90
CA GLU A 192 0.16 -2.96 21.22
C GLU A 192 -1.04 -2.45 20.39
N TYR A 193 -1.93 -3.36 20.00
CA TYR A 193 -3.26 -3.02 19.49
C TYR A 193 -4.24 -4.12 19.81
N GLU A 194 -5.55 -3.81 19.78
CA GLU A 194 -6.62 -4.78 19.92
C GLU A 194 -7.65 -4.64 18.80
N VAL A 195 -8.24 -5.76 18.40
CA VAL A 195 -9.29 -5.83 17.37
C VAL A 195 -10.34 -6.85 17.76
N THR A 196 -11.61 -6.49 17.64
CA THR A 196 -12.70 -7.47 17.66
C THR A 196 -13.09 -7.84 16.23
N ARG A 197 -12.92 -9.12 15.87
CA ARG A 197 -13.23 -9.64 14.53
C ARG A 197 -14.33 -10.69 14.60
N LYS A 198 -15.43 -10.46 13.87
CA LYS A 198 -16.44 -11.49 13.62
C LYS A 198 -16.08 -12.30 12.39
N PHE A 199 -16.04 -13.62 12.51
CA PHE A 199 -15.66 -14.50 11.41
C PHE A 199 -16.27 -15.89 11.59
N ARG A 200 -17.03 -16.36 10.60
CA ARG A 200 -17.60 -17.71 10.50
C ARG A 200 -18.23 -18.25 11.80
N GLY A 201 -19.13 -17.46 12.43
CA GLY A 201 -19.85 -17.84 13.65
C GLY A 201 -19.14 -17.49 14.95
N GLY A 202 -17.85 -17.15 14.91
CA GLY A 202 -17.08 -16.68 16.05
C GLY A 202 -16.96 -15.16 16.13
N GLU A 203 -16.74 -14.68 17.35
CA GLU A 203 -16.30 -13.31 17.66
C GLU A 203 -14.97 -13.41 18.40
N TYR A 204 -13.91 -12.94 17.77
CA TYR A 204 -12.54 -13.02 18.28
C TYR A 204 -12.10 -11.66 18.80
N HIS A 205 -11.77 -11.56 20.08
CA HIS A 205 -11.08 -10.43 20.67
C HIS A 205 -9.57 -10.69 20.61
N ILE A 206 -8.89 -9.99 19.73
CA ILE A 206 -7.48 -10.23 19.37
C ILE A 206 -6.64 -9.12 19.98
N VAL A 207 -5.70 -9.47 20.85
CA VAL A 207 -4.73 -8.53 21.46
C VAL A 207 -3.33 -8.87 20.99
N VAL A 208 -2.74 -7.97 20.20
CA VAL A 208 -1.37 -8.12 19.71
C VAL A 208 -0.42 -7.27 20.55
N LYS A 209 0.61 -7.91 21.12
CA LYS A 209 1.65 -7.28 21.93
C LYS A 209 3.00 -7.33 21.23
N ASN A 210 3.61 -6.18 21.01
CA ASN A 210 4.88 -5.99 20.32
C ASN A 210 5.86 -5.14 21.14
N PRO A 211 6.24 -5.56 22.34
CA PRO A 211 7.06 -4.74 23.26
C PRO A 211 8.45 -4.42 22.71
N GLU A 212 8.96 -5.25 21.79
CA GLU A 212 10.27 -5.06 21.17
C GLU A 212 10.24 -4.18 19.91
N GLY A 213 9.07 -3.72 19.45
CA GLY A 213 8.92 -2.91 18.24
C GLY A 213 9.35 -3.66 16.97
N ARG A 214 9.07 -4.96 16.89
CA ARG A 214 9.36 -5.74 15.67
C ARG A 214 8.40 -5.40 14.56
N GLU A 215 8.92 -5.28 13.36
CA GLU A 215 8.09 -4.97 12.20
C GLU A 215 7.30 -6.18 11.69
N LYS A 216 7.85 -7.39 11.79
CA LYS A 216 7.25 -8.62 11.27
C LYS A 216 7.56 -9.83 12.14
N GLY A 217 6.67 -10.83 12.07
CA GLY A 217 6.84 -12.13 12.70
C GLY A 217 6.06 -12.27 14.00
N VAL A 218 5.47 -13.43 14.19
CA VAL A 218 4.69 -13.81 15.38
C VAL A 218 5.47 -14.83 16.19
N LYS A 219 5.68 -14.54 17.47
CA LYS A 219 6.38 -15.45 18.39
C LYS A 219 5.49 -16.57 18.89
N GLN A 220 4.26 -16.25 19.24
CA GLN A 220 3.28 -17.20 19.80
C GLN A 220 1.87 -16.63 19.67
N ILE A 221 0.90 -17.52 19.46
CA ILE A 221 -0.52 -17.21 19.57
C ILE A 221 -1.15 -18.10 20.62
N THR A 222 -2.05 -17.54 21.42
CA THR A 222 -2.90 -18.29 22.35
C THR A 222 -4.36 -18.08 21.98
N VAL A 223 -5.19 -19.09 22.09
CA VAL A 223 -6.64 -19.02 21.95
C VAL A 223 -7.25 -19.52 23.25
N ASP A 224 -8.02 -18.69 23.94
CA ASP A 224 -8.60 -18.98 25.26
C ASP A 224 -7.55 -19.49 26.26
N GLY A 225 -6.38 -18.86 26.25
CA GLY A 225 -5.25 -19.18 27.11
C GLY A 225 -4.43 -20.43 26.72
N LYS A 226 -4.77 -21.10 25.60
CA LYS A 226 -4.02 -22.26 25.10
C LYS A 226 -3.19 -21.89 23.89
N ALA A 227 -1.89 -22.20 23.92
CA ALA A 227 -1.01 -21.97 22.79
C ALA A 227 -1.40 -22.84 21.59
N ILE A 228 -1.36 -22.24 20.39
CA ILE A 228 -1.54 -22.94 19.12
C ILE A 228 -0.25 -22.98 18.33
N ALA A 229 -0.16 -23.93 17.39
CA ALA A 229 0.95 -24.00 16.44
C ALA A 229 0.63 -23.14 15.21
N GLY A 230 1.64 -22.43 14.70
CA GLY A 230 1.49 -21.57 13.52
C GLY A 230 0.73 -20.26 13.81
N THR A 231 0.18 -19.67 12.77
CA THR A 231 -0.47 -18.35 12.79
C THR A 231 -1.96 -18.38 12.48
N ILE A 232 -2.54 -19.55 12.20
CA ILE A 232 -3.97 -19.70 11.87
C ILE A 232 -4.77 -20.04 13.12
N VAL A 233 -5.60 -19.10 13.54
CA VAL A 233 -6.62 -19.30 14.59
C VAL A 233 -7.79 -20.04 13.97
N PRO A 234 -8.17 -21.23 14.46
CA PRO A 234 -9.23 -22.02 13.84
C PRO A 234 -10.61 -21.36 13.93
N CYS A 235 -11.52 -21.77 13.05
CA CYS A 235 -12.91 -21.34 13.12
C CYS A 235 -13.58 -21.95 14.36
N LEU A 236 -14.06 -21.11 15.26
CA LEU A 236 -14.74 -21.50 16.49
C LEU A 236 -16.07 -20.75 16.60
N GLU A 237 -17.09 -21.35 17.22
CA GLU A 237 -18.35 -20.67 17.49
C GLU A 237 -18.34 -19.97 18.86
N GLY A 238 -18.91 -18.78 18.94
CA GLY A 238 -19.01 -18.02 20.18
C GLY A 238 -17.92 -16.94 20.31
N LYS A 239 -17.58 -16.57 21.55
CA LYS A 239 -16.59 -15.52 21.85
C LYS A 239 -15.28 -16.13 22.31
N HIS A 240 -14.18 -15.62 21.76
CA HIS A 240 -12.84 -16.14 22.01
C HIS A 240 -11.83 -15.01 22.24
N GLU A 241 -10.90 -15.26 23.14
CA GLU A 241 -9.74 -14.40 23.43
C GLU A 241 -8.50 -14.91 22.68
N VAL A 242 -7.87 -14.06 21.89
CA VAL A 242 -6.69 -14.39 21.06
C VAL A 242 -5.52 -13.46 21.34
#